data_1f001c31cddc2b18fbd3d98847edeb4d
#
_entry.id   1f001c31cddc2b18fbd3d98847edeb4d
#
_cell.length_a   1.000
_cell.length_b   1.000
_cell.length_c   1.000
_cell.angle_alpha   90.00
_cell.angle_beta   90.00
_cell.angle_gamma   90.00
#
_symmetry.space_group_name_H-M   'P 1'
#
loop_
_entity.id
_entity.type
_entity.pdbx_description
1 polymer ?
#
loop_
_entity_poly.entity_id
_entity_poly.type
_entity_poly.pdbx_seq_one_letter_code
_entity_poly.pdbx_strand_id
1 'polypeptide(L)'
;MKEFKYVITDPEGIHARPAGELVKAAKEFAANITLTKDGKSGDCKRIFMGLAVKAGNEITLTFDGEDEEAAYAAVTEFVKANL
;
A
#
# COMPACT_ATOMS: atom_id res chain seq x y z
N MET A 1 14.88 -2.13 5.87
CA MET A 1 13.53 -2.43 5.31
C MET A 1 12.48 -2.40 6.41
N LYS A 2 11.33 -1.79 6.15
CA LYS A 2 10.20 -1.77 7.07
C LYS A 2 9.04 -2.55 6.48
N GLU A 3 8.19 -3.11 7.35
CA GLU A 3 7.05 -3.90 6.94
C GLU A 3 5.82 -3.48 7.75
N PHE A 4 4.66 -3.41 7.10
CA PHE A 4 3.40 -3.09 7.74
C PHE A 4 2.30 -4.02 7.21
N LYS A 5 1.63 -4.70 8.13
CA LYS A 5 0.51 -5.59 7.80
C LYS A 5 -0.79 -4.92 8.21
N TYR A 6 -1.78 -5.00 7.35
CA TYR A 6 -3.06 -4.35 7.59
C TYR A 6 -4.21 -5.15 6.98
N VAL A 7 -5.30 -5.27 7.72
CA VAL A 7 -6.52 -5.89 7.21
C VAL A 7 -7.43 -4.79 6.68
N ILE A 8 -7.82 -4.91 5.42
CA ILE A 8 -8.65 -3.91 4.74
C ILE A 8 -10.04 -3.88 5.38
N THR A 9 -10.47 -2.70 5.79
CA THR A 9 -11.78 -2.50 6.43
C THR A 9 -12.80 -1.83 5.53
N ASP A 10 -12.36 -1.17 4.44
CA ASP A 10 -13.25 -0.54 3.49
C ASP A 10 -14.11 -1.60 2.79
N PRO A 11 -15.45 -1.47 2.79
CA PRO A 11 -16.32 -2.45 2.15
C PRO A 11 -16.04 -2.70 0.67
N GLU A 12 -15.47 -1.73 -0.03
CA GLU A 12 -15.11 -1.87 -1.43
C GLU A 12 -13.68 -2.38 -1.64
N GLY A 13 -12.92 -2.54 -0.56
CA GLY A 13 -11.52 -2.93 -0.63
C GLY A 13 -10.67 -1.82 -1.23
N ILE A 14 -9.63 -2.18 -1.97
CA ILE A 14 -8.83 -1.19 -2.70
C ILE A 14 -9.43 -1.05 -4.09
N HIS A 15 -10.12 0.06 -4.32
CA HIS A 15 -10.70 0.38 -5.63
C HIS A 15 -9.96 1.56 -6.26
N ALA A 16 -10.40 2.00 -7.45
CA ALA A 16 -9.65 2.94 -8.28
C ALA A 16 -9.21 4.23 -7.56
N ARG A 17 -10.11 4.83 -6.79
CA ARG A 17 -9.83 6.11 -6.14
C ARG A 17 -8.74 6.03 -5.07
N PRO A 18 -8.88 5.20 -4.04
CA PRO A 18 -7.82 5.08 -3.04
C PRO A 18 -6.55 4.44 -3.61
N ALA A 19 -6.65 3.56 -4.60
CA ALA A 19 -5.47 3.01 -5.26
C ALA A 19 -4.66 4.10 -5.95
N GLY A 20 -5.33 5.00 -6.68
CA GLY A 20 -4.68 6.13 -7.33
C GLY A 20 -4.01 7.08 -6.34
N GLU A 21 -4.68 7.36 -5.22
CA GLU A 21 -4.12 8.21 -4.18
C GLU A 21 -2.93 7.56 -3.49
N LEU A 22 -2.98 6.25 -3.28
CA LEU A 22 -1.86 5.51 -2.69
C LEU A 22 -0.64 5.52 -3.62
N VAL A 23 -0.85 5.34 -4.92
CA VAL A 23 0.22 5.43 -5.91
C VAL A 23 0.87 6.81 -5.87
N LYS A 24 0.06 7.86 -5.80
CA LYS A 24 0.55 9.23 -5.73
C LYS A 24 1.38 9.46 -4.46
N ALA A 25 0.90 8.99 -3.32
CA ALA A 25 1.63 9.11 -2.06
C ALA A 25 2.96 8.35 -2.12
N ALA A 26 2.95 7.13 -2.68
CA ALA A 26 4.15 6.31 -2.80
C ALA A 26 5.21 6.97 -3.70
N LYS A 27 4.79 7.66 -4.74
CA LYS A 27 5.72 8.33 -5.67
C LYS A 27 6.48 9.50 -5.05
N GLU A 28 6.04 10.00 -3.91
CA GLU A 28 6.74 11.07 -3.21
C GLU A 28 8.03 10.62 -2.55
N PHE A 29 8.25 9.31 -2.45
CA PHE A 29 9.39 8.73 -1.76
C PHE A 29 10.29 7.96 -2.73
N ALA A 30 11.60 7.96 -2.45
CA ALA A 30 12.57 7.19 -3.23
C ALA A 30 12.52 5.69 -2.87
N ALA A 31 12.07 5.36 -1.67
CA ALA A 31 11.98 3.98 -1.22
C ALA A 31 11.10 3.14 -2.15
N ASN A 32 11.48 1.88 -2.31
CA ASN A 32 10.65 0.91 -3.01
C ASN A 32 9.53 0.46 -2.07
N ILE A 33 8.29 0.68 -2.47
CA ILE A 33 7.13 0.33 -1.66
C ILE A 33 6.36 -0.75 -2.40
N THR A 34 6.25 -1.93 -1.77
CA THR A 34 5.62 -3.09 -2.38
C THR A 34 4.40 -3.51 -1.56
N LEU A 35 3.30 -3.77 -2.24
CA LEU A 35 2.09 -4.32 -1.62
C LEU A 35 1.98 -5.79 -1.98
N THR A 36 1.82 -6.64 -0.98
CA THR A 36 1.70 -8.08 -1.17
C THR A 36 0.37 -8.57 -0.60
N LYS A 37 -0.32 -9.41 -1.36
CA LYS A 37 -1.55 -10.08 -0.94
C LYS A 37 -1.55 -11.50 -1.49
N ASP A 38 -1.71 -12.50 -0.61
CA ASP A 38 -1.80 -13.92 -1.00
C ASP A 38 -0.64 -14.38 -1.89
N GLY A 39 0.57 -13.92 -1.58
CA GLY A 39 1.76 -14.29 -2.33
C GLY A 39 1.96 -13.51 -3.63
N LYS A 40 1.06 -12.62 -3.97
CA LYS A 40 1.17 -11.76 -5.15
C LYS A 40 1.63 -10.37 -4.72
N SER A 41 2.59 -9.80 -5.43
CA SER A 41 3.17 -8.51 -5.10
C SER A 41 2.95 -7.50 -6.23
N GLY A 42 2.78 -6.24 -5.85
CA GLY A 42 2.70 -5.12 -6.79
C GLY A 42 3.47 -3.93 -6.27
N ASP A 43 4.05 -3.16 -7.18
CA ASP A 43 4.75 -1.92 -6.84
C ASP A 43 3.72 -0.83 -6.57
N CYS A 44 3.73 -0.27 -5.36
CA CYS A 44 2.79 0.79 -4.98
C CYS A 44 2.95 2.08 -5.79
N LYS A 45 4.05 2.24 -6.53
CA LYS A 45 4.24 3.39 -7.43
C LYS A 45 3.58 3.18 -8.78
N ARG A 46 2.93 2.05 -8.99
CA ARG A 46 2.20 1.70 -10.22
C ARG A 46 0.80 1.25 -9.85
N ILE A 47 -0.11 1.29 -10.82
CA ILE A 47 -1.48 0.82 -10.59
C ILE A 47 -1.44 -0.69 -10.33
N PHE A 48 -1.98 -1.11 -9.18
CA PHE A 48 -1.95 -2.50 -8.73
C PHE A 48 -3.35 -3.11 -8.60
N MET A 49 -4.30 -2.63 -9.37
CA MET A 49 -5.70 -3.10 -9.33
C MET A 49 -5.86 -4.59 -9.60
N GLY A 50 -4.91 -5.16 -10.33
CA GLY A 50 -4.92 -6.60 -10.63
C GLY A 50 -4.77 -7.51 -9.42
N LEU A 51 -4.38 -6.98 -8.26
CA LEU A 51 -4.28 -7.76 -7.03
C LEU A 51 -5.65 -8.07 -6.41
N ALA A 52 -6.70 -7.39 -6.86
CA ALA A 52 -8.08 -7.65 -6.43
C ALA A 52 -8.24 -7.67 -4.91
N VAL A 53 -7.69 -6.67 -4.22
CA VAL A 53 -7.76 -6.58 -2.77
C VAL A 53 -9.18 -6.20 -2.33
N LYS A 54 -9.75 -6.98 -1.42
CA LYS A 54 -11.13 -6.80 -0.96
C LYS A 54 -11.18 -6.61 0.56
N ALA A 55 -12.32 -6.17 1.06
CA ALA A 55 -12.54 -6.06 2.50
C ALA A 55 -12.27 -7.40 3.18
N GLY A 56 -11.59 -7.35 4.32
CA GLY A 56 -11.20 -8.55 5.07
C GLY A 56 -9.89 -9.18 4.62
N ASN A 57 -9.32 -8.76 3.47
CA ASN A 57 -8.02 -9.27 3.04
C ASN A 57 -6.90 -8.59 3.83
N GLU A 58 -5.89 -9.37 4.19
CA GLU A 58 -4.68 -8.83 4.79
C GLU A 58 -3.68 -8.49 3.69
N ILE A 59 -3.13 -7.29 3.76
CA ILE A 59 -2.06 -6.86 2.88
C ILE A 59 -0.79 -6.64 3.67
N THR A 60 0.34 -6.79 3.01
CA THR A 60 1.65 -6.49 3.59
C THR A 60 2.30 -5.42 2.73
N LEU A 61 2.69 -4.32 3.36
CA LEU A 61 3.45 -3.26 2.70
C LEU A 61 4.90 -3.34 3.15
N THR A 62 5.82 -3.34 2.21
CA THR A 62 7.26 -3.34 2.51
C THR A 62 7.87 -2.06 1.96
N PHE A 63 8.81 -1.50 2.73
CA PHE A 63 9.44 -0.21 2.43
C PHE A 63 10.96 -0.41 2.47
N ASP A 64 11.63 -0.16 1.37
CA ASP A 64 13.07 -0.41 1.25
C ASP A 64 13.75 0.76 0.52
N GLY A 65 14.53 1.56 1.25
CA GLY A 65 15.23 2.72 0.70
C GLY A 65 15.69 3.69 1.77
N GLU A 66 16.38 4.75 1.36
CA GLU A 66 16.95 5.72 2.29
C GLU A 66 15.88 6.47 3.09
N ASP A 67 14.72 6.73 2.51
CA ASP A 67 13.61 7.43 3.16
C ASP A 67 12.50 6.48 3.60
N GLU A 68 12.83 5.22 3.83
CA GLU A 68 11.84 4.21 4.19
C GLU A 68 11.06 4.55 5.46
N GLU A 69 11.68 5.20 6.42
CA GLU A 69 10.98 5.58 7.65
C GLU A 69 9.92 6.64 7.39
N ALA A 70 10.24 7.65 6.59
CA ALA A 70 9.27 8.68 6.22
C ALA A 70 8.16 8.09 5.36
N ALA A 71 8.52 7.23 4.40
CA ALA A 71 7.53 6.54 3.56
C ALA A 71 6.61 5.66 4.39
N TYR A 72 7.17 4.91 5.33
CA TYR A 72 6.39 4.08 6.25
C TYR A 72 5.35 4.91 7.00
N ALA A 73 5.78 6.00 7.63
CA ALA A 73 4.89 6.85 8.40
C ALA A 73 3.75 7.41 7.55
N ALA A 74 4.06 7.96 6.38
CA ALA A 74 3.06 8.58 5.51
C ALA A 74 2.08 7.56 4.93
N VAL A 75 2.58 6.46 4.40
CA VAL A 75 1.76 5.45 3.73
C VAL A 75 0.90 4.66 4.73
N THR A 76 1.45 4.31 5.89
CA THR A 76 0.65 3.61 6.90
C THR A 76 -0.48 4.48 7.42
N GLU A 77 -0.24 5.78 7.61
CA GLU A 77 -1.29 6.71 8.02
C GLU A 77 -2.38 6.82 6.96
N PHE A 78 -1.99 6.90 5.70
CA PHE A 78 -2.95 6.92 4.58
C PHE A 78 -3.82 5.66 4.57
N VAL A 79 -3.19 4.49 4.69
CA VAL A 79 -3.90 3.21 4.66
C VAL A 79 -4.89 3.11 5.82
N LYS A 80 -4.49 3.50 7.02
CA LYS A 80 -5.38 3.47 8.19
C LYS A 80 -6.56 4.42 8.06
N ALA A 81 -6.38 5.54 7.37
CA ALA A 81 -7.43 6.53 7.19
C ALA A 81 -8.40 6.20 6.07
N ASN A 82 -7.97 5.46 5.04
CA ASN A 82 -8.72 5.29 3.80
C ASN A 82 -9.07 3.84 3.44
N LEU A 83 -8.43 2.89 4.05
CA LEU A 83 -8.61 1.48 3.73
C LEU A 83 -8.95 0.65 4.97
#